data_e040a4d04dfccd1c43c9ddebd20d2e27
#
_entry.id   e040a4d04dfccd1c43c9ddebd20d2e27
#
_cell.length_a   1.000
_cell.length_b   1.000
_cell.length_c   1.000
_cell.angle_alpha   90.00
_cell.angle_beta   90.00
_cell.angle_gamma   90.00
#
_symmetry.space_group_name_H-M   'P 1'
#
loop_
_entity.id
_entity.type
_entity.pdbx_description
1 polymer ?
#
loop_
_entity_poly.entity_id
_entity_poly.type
_entity_poly.pdbx_seq_one_letter_code
_entity_poly.pdbx_strand_id
1 'polypeptide(L)' 'PIKSREKSVALLSEDGKLSAAALAEKIGISAKAVEKHLANLKANGIIERIGPAKGGYWKVK' A
#
# COMPACT_ATOMS: atom_id res chain seq x y z
N PRO A 1 -10.71 11.48 11.53
CA PRO A 1 -10.95 10.52 10.46
C PRO A 1 -9.69 9.73 10.13
N ILE A 2 -9.89 8.50 9.73
CA ILE A 2 -8.79 7.64 9.31
C ILE A 2 -8.23 8.13 7.98
N LYS A 3 -6.94 8.32 7.94
CA LYS A 3 -6.28 8.77 6.72
C LYS A 3 -6.10 7.60 5.75
N SER A 4 -6.18 7.88 4.46
CA SER A 4 -6.00 6.86 3.42
C SER A 4 -4.69 6.10 3.59
N ARG A 5 -3.65 6.79 4.04
CA ARG A 5 -2.36 6.19 4.30
C ARG A 5 -2.44 5.09 5.37
N GLU A 6 -3.15 5.36 6.45
CA GLU A 6 -3.33 4.39 7.53
C GLU A 6 -4.16 3.20 7.07
N LYS A 7 -5.18 3.45 6.25
CA LYS A 7 -5.98 2.38 5.67
C LYS A 7 -5.14 1.50 4.76
N SER A 8 -4.24 2.10 3.98
CA SER A 8 -3.34 1.35 3.12
C SER A 8 -2.44 0.42 3.93
N VAL A 9 -1.89 0.92 5.03
CA VAL A 9 -1.05 0.12 5.92
C VAL A 9 -1.84 -1.05 6.50
N ALA A 10 -3.05 -0.78 6.98
CA ALA A 10 -3.89 -1.83 7.57
C ALA A 10 -4.22 -2.92 6.56
N LEU A 11 -4.59 -2.54 5.34
CA LEU A 11 -4.91 -3.50 4.30
C LEU A 11 -3.69 -4.32 3.88
N LEU A 12 -2.54 -3.67 3.76
CA LEU A 12 -1.30 -4.36 3.40
C LEU A 12 -0.83 -5.29 4.51
N SER A 13 -1.15 -4.96 5.76
CA SER A 13 -0.84 -5.83 6.90
C SER A 13 -1.63 -7.13 6.81
N GLU A 14 -2.84 -7.08 6.27
CA GLU A 14 -3.67 -8.26 6.10
C GLU A 14 -3.32 -9.02 4.82
N ASP A 15 -3.05 -8.29 3.74
CA ASP A 15 -2.71 -8.89 2.45
C ASP A 15 -1.74 -7.99 1.69
N GLY A 16 -0.46 -8.32 1.81
CA GLY A 16 0.61 -7.56 1.16
C GLY A 16 0.64 -7.70 -0.36
N LYS A 17 -0.14 -8.60 -0.91
CA LYS A 17 -0.19 -8.80 -2.36
C LYS A 17 -1.17 -7.87 -3.06
N LEU A 18 -1.88 -7.05 -2.32
CA LEU A 18 -2.82 -6.10 -2.90
C LEU A 18 -2.09 -5.12 -3.82
N SER A 19 -2.65 -4.92 -5.00
CA SER A 19 -2.11 -3.93 -5.93
C SER A 19 -2.60 -2.54 -5.56
N ALA A 20 -1.98 -1.51 -6.15
CA ALA A 20 -2.43 -0.13 -5.94
C ALA A 20 -3.88 0.03 -6.38
N ALA A 21 -4.27 -0.60 -7.49
CA ALA A 21 -5.65 -0.54 -7.97
C ALA A 21 -6.61 -1.18 -6.98
N ALA A 22 -6.24 -2.34 -6.42
CA ALA A 22 -7.07 -3.03 -5.44
C ALA A 22 -7.21 -2.22 -4.16
N LEU A 23 -6.11 -1.61 -3.69
CA LEU A 23 -6.14 -0.74 -2.51
C LEU A 23 -7.03 0.48 -2.75
N ALA A 24 -6.90 1.09 -3.94
CA ALA A 24 -7.69 2.25 -4.30
C ALA A 24 -9.19 1.93 -4.24
N GLU A 25 -9.56 0.78 -4.76
CA GLU A 25 -10.95 0.35 -4.75
C GLU A 25 -11.46 0.13 -3.33
N LYS A 26 -10.67 -0.51 -2.49
CA LYS A 26 -11.06 -0.78 -1.10
C LYS A 26 -11.13 0.47 -0.25
N ILE A 27 -10.27 1.43 -0.50
CA ILE A 27 -10.21 2.68 0.26
C ILE A 27 -11.18 3.71 -0.29
N GLY A 28 -11.45 3.66 -1.58
CA GLY A 28 -12.35 4.61 -2.24
C GLY A 28 -11.64 5.84 -2.77
N ILE A 29 -10.38 5.71 -3.17
CA ILE A 29 -9.60 6.79 -3.77
C ILE A 29 -9.01 6.30 -5.09
N SER A 30 -8.34 7.20 -5.83
CA SER A 30 -7.74 6.81 -7.10
C SER A 30 -6.48 5.97 -6.89
N ALA A 31 -6.17 5.13 -7.88
CA ALA A 31 -4.94 4.33 -7.84
C ALA A 31 -3.70 5.22 -7.77
N LYS A 32 -3.75 6.36 -8.44
CA LYS A 32 -2.64 7.31 -8.43
C LYS A 32 -2.38 7.85 -7.02
N ALA A 33 -3.44 8.12 -6.27
CA ALA A 33 -3.32 8.55 -4.88
C ALA A 33 -2.71 7.45 -4.02
N VAL A 34 -3.12 6.19 -4.24
CA VAL A 34 -2.57 5.06 -3.52
C VAL A 34 -1.07 4.92 -3.81
N GLU A 35 -0.67 5.05 -5.07
CA GLU A 35 0.75 4.97 -5.44
C GLU A 35 1.57 6.02 -4.70
N LYS A 36 1.02 7.22 -4.56
CA LYS A 36 1.67 8.31 -3.82
C LYS A 36 1.81 7.95 -2.35
N HIS A 37 0.76 7.40 -1.75
CA HIS A 37 0.81 6.97 -0.35
C HIS A 37 1.82 5.84 -0.15
N LEU A 38 1.86 4.87 -1.06
CA LEU A 38 2.81 3.78 -0.97
C LEU A 38 4.24 4.27 -1.06
N ALA A 39 4.51 5.22 -1.95
CA ALA A 39 5.84 5.82 -2.07
C ALA A 39 6.27 6.50 -0.77
N ASN A 40 5.36 7.25 -0.16
CA ASN A 40 5.62 7.91 1.12
C ASN A 40 5.88 6.90 2.24
N LEU A 41 5.06 5.86 2.32
CA LEU A 41 5.21 4.84 3.35
C LEU A 41 6.53 4.09 3.20
N LYS A 42 6.92 3.81 1.97
CA LYS A 42 8.19 3.17 1.68
C LYS A 42 9.36 4.07 2.07
N ALA A 43 9.28 5.35 1.72
CA ALA A 43 10.33 6.31 2.04
C ALA A 43 10.49 6.47 3.54
N ASN A 44 9.42 6.37 4.31
CA ASN A 44 9.44 6.48 5.75
C ASN A 44 9.80 5.15 6.46
N GLY A 45 9.99 4.08 5.70
CA GLY A 45 10.35 2.79 6.26
C GLY A 45 9.19 2.07 6.94
N ILE A 46 7.96 2.47 6.67
CA ILE A 46 6.78 1.85 7.27
C ILE A 46 6.45 0.55 6.54
N ILE A 47 6.67 0.53 5.23
CA ILE A 47 6.47 -0.66 4.41
C ILE A 47 7.72 -0.95 3.60
N GLU A 48 7.84 -2.19 3.15
CA GLU A 48 8.99 -2.63 2.37
C GLU A 48 8.51 -3.49 1.21
N ARG A 49 9.07 -3.25 0.03
CA ARG A 49 8.76 -4.07 -1.14
C ARG A 49 9.65 -5.30 -1.13
N ILE A 50 9.03 -6.47 -1.11
CA ILE A 50 9.73 -7.76 -1.09
C ILE A 50 9.55 -8.45 -2.43
N GLY A 51 10.65 -8.91 -3.00
CA GLY A 51 10.64 -9.66 -4.26
C GLY A 51 10.60 -8.77 -5.48
N PRO A 52 10.47 -9.37 -6.68
CA PRO A 52 10.45 -8.61 -7.93
C PRO A 52 9.15 -7.80 -8.07
N ALA A 53 9.17 -6.83 -8.98
CA ALA A 53 8.00 -5.99 -9.24
C ALA A 53 6.77 -6.85 -9.60
N LYS A 54 6.98 -7.93 -10.32
CA LYS A 54 5.93 -8.86 -10.68
C LYS A 54 6.03 -10.09 -9.78
N GLY A 55 5.00 -10.35 -9.01
CA GLY A 55 4.99 -11.47 -8.08
C GLY A 55 5.50 -11.15 -6.69
N GLY A 56 5.97 -9.92 -6.46
CA GLY A 56 6.38 -9.50 -5.13
C GLY A 56 5.20 -9.05 -4.27
N TYR A 57 5.50 -8.59 -3.07
CA TYR A 57 4.46 -8.13 -2.14
C TYR A 57 4.99 -7.01 -1.26
N TRP A 58 4.09 -6.34 -0.56
CA TRP A 58 4.44 -5.31 0.41
C TRP A 58 4.44 -5.92 1.81
N LYS A 59 5.48 -5.64 2.54
CA LYS A 59 5.60 -6.07 3.93
C LYS A 59 5.49 -4.85 4.83
N VAL A 60 4.59 -4.89 5.79
CA VAL A 60 4.44 -3.84 6.81
C VAL A 60 5.40 -4.14 7.94
N LYS A 61 6.20 -3.15 8.26
CA LYS A 61 7.18 -3.29 9.35
C LYS A 61 6.57 -2.98 10.70
#